data_54b18cd055adedd5699c616338a7e302
#
_entry.id   54b18cd055adedd5699c616338a7e302
#
_cell.length_a   1.000
_cell.length_b   1.000
_cell.length_c   1.000
_cell.angle_alpha   90.00
_cell.angle_beta   90.00
_cell.angle_gamma   90.00
#
_symmetry.space_group_name_H-M   'P 1'
#
loop_
_entity.id
_entity.type
_entity.pdbx_description
1 polymer ?
#
loop_
_entity_poly.entity_id
_entity_poly.type
_entity_poly.pdbx_seq_one_letter_code
_entity_poly.pdbx_strand_id
1 'polypeptide(L)'
;MTPASRLKVQPGERVLDLCAAPGGKATELGAALQGEGLLVANDINTARAKALLRNLELFGISNSFVTNEPPHVLAERFPEFFHKIMVDAPCSGEGMFRKNPAVVDSWKEKGPEYFSKLQREIIVQAADMLLPGGMMFYSTCTFSPLENEKTITHLLKERPDMEVVPMEDYENFAEGLTSYKDEAFDESCKLCRRIWPHKMSGDCLLYTSDAADEG
;
A
#
# COMPACT_ATOMS: atom_id res chain seq x y z
N MET A 1 -6.16 -11.58 6.46
CA MET A 1 -5.10 -11.73 5.46
C MET A 1 -4.73 -10.35 4.97
N THR A 2 -3.47 -10.00 5.09
CA THR A 2 -3.01 -8.62 4.85
C THR A 2 -2.60 -8.42 3.38
N PRO A 3 -2.58 -7.17 2.88
CA PRO A 3 -2.04 -6.86 1.56
C PRO A 3 -0.61 -7.36 1.34
N ALA A 4 0.23 -7.39 2.38
CA ALA A 4 1.64 -7.79 2.30
C ALA A 4 1.82 -9.24 1.78
N SER A 5 0.97 -10.19 2.21
CA SER A 5 1.04 -11.58 1.73
C SER A 5 0.83 -11.73 0.23
N ARG A 6 0.22 -10.73 -0.41
CA ARG A 6 -0.06 -10.75 -1.86
C ARG A 6 1.15 -10.49 -2.72
N LEU A 7 2.16 -9.84 -2.18
CA LEU A 7 3.42 -9.64 -2.89
C LEU A 7 4.21 -10.95 -3.08
N LYS A 8 3.89 -12.02 -2.33
CA LYS A 8 4.59 -13.31 -2.41
C LYS A 8 6.11 -13.15 -2.36
N VAL A 9 6.59 -12.34 -1.40
CA VAL A 9 8.00 -12.06 -1.19
C VAL A 9 8.78 -13.36 -0.99
N GLN A 10 9.95 -13.45 -1.64
CA GLN A 10 10.85 -14.58 -1.54
C GLN A 10 12.14 -14.20 -0.82
N PRO A 11 12.79 -15.14 -0.12
CA PRO A 11 14.14 -14.93 0.41
C PRO A 11 15.10 -14.41 -0.67
N GLY A 12 15.98 -13.49 -0.30
CA GLY A 12 16.95 -12.88 -1.21
C GLY A 12 16.45 -11.64 -2.00
N GLU A 13 15.14 -11.36 -1.99
CA GLU A 13 14.60 -10.18 -2.67
C GLU A 13 14.93 -8.86 -1.94
N ARG A 14 14.97 -7.77 -2.70
CA ARG A 14 14.97 -6.40 -2.18
C ARG A 14 13.54 -5.89 -2.22
N VAL A 15 13.01 -5.56 -1.03
CA VAL A 15 11.61 -5.19 -0.83
C VAL A 15 11.53 -3.78 -0.25
N LEU A 16 10.63 -2.95 -0.77
CA LEU A 16 10.28 -1.65 -0.22
C LEU A 16 8.86 -1.67 0.33
N ASP A 17 8.68 -1.22 1.57
CA ASP A 17 7.40 -0.76 2.10
C ASP A 17 7.44 0.76 2.19
N LEU A 18 6.76 1.45 1.26
CA LEU A 18 6.94 2.88 1.03
C LEU A 18 6.21 3.77 2.06
N CYS A 19 5.12 3.27 2.65
CA CYS A 19 4.31 3.96 3.65
C CYS A 19 4.09 3.04 4.87
N ALA A 20 5.18 2.58 5.47
CA ALA A 20 5.24 1.36 6.28
C ALA A 20 4.65 1.48 7.69
N ALA A 21 4.66 2.67 8.28
CA ALA A 21 4.29 2.79 9.70
C ALA A 21 2.79 2.53 9.97
N PRO A 22 2.48 1.83 11.05
CA PRO A 22 3.32 1.52 12.21
C PRO A 22 4.22 0.28 12.06
N GLY A 23 4.13 -0.52 10.97
CA GLY A 23 5.05 -1.62 10.70
C GLY A 23 4.41 -3.00 10.55
N GLY A 24 3.09 -3.15 10.69
CA GLY A 24 2.44 -4.45 10.59
C GLY A 24 2.67 -5.15 9.24
N LYS A 25 2.63 -4.40 8.12
CA LYS A 25 2.93 -4.94 6.79
C LYS A 25 4.43 -5.14 6.60
N ALA A 26 5.25 -4.18 7.05
CA ALA A 26 6.71 -4.27 6.99
C ALA A 26 7.25 -5.50 7.74
N THR A 27 6.72 -5.81 8.93
CA THR A 27 7.14 -7.01 9.69
C THR A 27 6.75 -8.31 8.97
N GLU A 28 5.58 -8.35 8.32
CA GLU A 28 5.17 -9.51 7.51
C GLU A 28 6.09 -9.69 6.28
N LEU A 29 6.40 -8.59 5.57
CA LEU A 29 7.35 -8.61 4.44
C LEU A 29 8.75 -9.06 4.88
N GLY A 30 9.24 -8.52 6.02
CA GLY A 30 10.51 -8.90 6.61
C GLY A 30 10.57 -10.37 7.03
N ALA A 31 9.48 -10.89 7.62
CA ALA A 31 9.39 -12.31 7.97
C ALA A 31 9.43 -13.21 6.73
N ALA A 32 8.80 -12.79 5.62
CA ALA A 32 8.83 -13.53 4.36
C ALA A 32 10.23 -13.62 3.74
N LEU A 33 11.10 -12.64 3.99
CA LEU A 33 12.50 -12.65 3.56
C LEU A 33 13.36 -13.67 4.32
N GLN A 34 12.92 -14.20 5.45
CA GLN A 34 13.61 -15.22 6.26
C GLN A 34 15.08 -14.86 6.59
N GLY A 35 15.40 -13.56 6.76
CA GLY A 35 16.74 -13.06 7.02
C GLY A 35 17.63 -12.91 5.79
N GLU A 36 17.15 -13.26 4.60
CA GLU A 36 17.86 -13.12 3.32
C GLU A 36 17.31 -11.93 2.52
N GLY A 37 18.19 -11.22 1.80
CA GLY A 37 17.79 -10.04 1.03
C GLY A 37 17.73 -8.77 1.87
N LEU A 38 16.84 -7.84 1.52
CA LEU A 38 16.77 -6.51 2.13
C LEU A 38 15.32 -6.01 2.21
N LEU A 39 14.91 -5.55 3.38
CA LEU A 39 13.71 -4.73 3.56
C LEU A 39 14.10 -3.27 3.77
N VAL A 40 13.58 -2.38 2.92
CA VAL A 40 13.56 -0.93 3.19
C VAL A 40 12.14 -0.55 3.59
N ALA A 41 11.98 0.02 4.77
CA ALA A 41 10.69 0.44 5.29
C ALA A 41 10.70 1.94 5.54
N ASN A 42 9.82 2.68 4.85
CA ASN A 42 9.81 4.14 4.87
C ASN A 42 8.52 4.69 5.48
N ASP A 43 8.66 5.79 6.22
CA ASP A 43 7.51 6.66 6.53
C ASP A 43 7.99 8.12 6.59
N ILE A 44 7.25 9.01 5.94
CA ILE A 44 7.58 10.45 5.88
C ILE A 44 7.44 11.14 7.25
N ASN A 45 6.65 10.60 8.17
CA ASN A 45 6.48 11.14 9.50
C ASN A 45 7.53 10.57 10.46
N THR A 46 8.35 11.44 11.02
CA THR A 46 9.47 11.04 11.90
C THR A 46 9.03 10.27 13.16
N ALA A 47 7.89 10.65 13.77
CA ALA A 47 7.41 9.95 14.96
C ALA A 47 6.94 8.53 14.60
N ARG A 48 6.25 8.39 13.46
CA ARG A 48 5.81 7.10 12.94
C ARG A 48 7.00 6.23 12.50
N ALA A 49 8.02 6.81 11.86
CA ALA A 49 9.23 6.08 11.49
C ALA A 49 9.99 5.51 12.71
N LYS A 50 10.00 6.24 13.83
CA LYS A 50 10.56 5.73 15.10
C LYS A 50 9.76 4.55 15.66
N ALA A 51 8.44 4.58 15.58
CA ALA A 51 7.59 3.47 15.99
C ALA A 51 7.78 2.25 15.07
N LEU A 52 7.88 2.48 13.76
CA LEU A 52 8.21 1.46 12.77
C LEU A 52 9.55 0.75 13.08
N LEU A 53 10.60 1.52 13.36
CA LEU A 53 11.91 0.96 13.73
C LEU A 53 11.80 0.05 14.96
N ARG A 54 11.14 0.54 16.02
CA ARG A 54 10.93 -0.25 17.24
C ARG A 54 10.18 -1.55 16.97
N ASN A 55 9.17 -1.52 16.11
CA ASN A 55 8.41 -2.72 15.76
C ASN A 55 9.27 -3.71 14.97
N LEU A 56 10.06 -3.27 13.98
CA LEU A 56 10.96 -4.16 13.24
C LEU A 56 12.02 -4.81 14.16
N GLU A 57 12.58 -4.04 15.11
CA GLU A 57 13.50 -4.57 16.12
C GLU A 57 12.82 -5.59 17.04
N LEU A 58 11.59 -5.29 17.52
CA LEU A 58 10.81 -6.19 18.39
C LEU A 58 10.50 -7.53 17.70
N PHE A 59 10.21 -7.49 16.40
CA PHE A 59 9.95 -8.69 15.60
C PHE A 59 11.23 -9.37 15.07
N GLY A 60 12.41 -8.83 15.40
CA GLY A 60 13.69 -9.43 15.03
C GLY A 60 14.02 -9.38 13.54
N ILE A 61 13.50 -8.40 12.80
CA ILE A 61 13.79 -8.24 11.37
C ILE A 61 15.16 -7.56 11.19
N SER A 62 16.21 -8.36 11.18
CA SER A 62 17.59 -7.88 11.20
C SER A 62 18.12 -7.35 9.86
N ASN A 63 17.54 -7.77 8.75
CA ASN A 63 17.90 -7.38 7.39
C ASN A 63 17.05 -6.22 6.88
N SER A 64 16.80 -5.22 7.73
CA SER A 64 15.93 -4.09 7.41
C SER A 64 16.61 -2.74 7.64
N PHE A 65 16.21 -1.75 6.84
CA PHE A 65 16.51 -0.33 7.01
C PHE A 65 15.23 0.47 7.12
N VAL A 66 15.17 1.36 8.13
CA VAL A 66 14.09 2.34 8.23
C VAL A 66 14.58 3.68 7.68
N THR A 67 13.80 4.23 6.77
CA THR A 67 14.02 5.56 6.20
C THR A 67 12.90 6.51 6.60
N ASN A 68 13.22 7.81 6.63
CA ASN A 68 12.24 8.86 6.94
C ASN A 68 12.32 9.95 5.86
N GLU A 69 11.99 9.56 4.62
CA GLU A 69 12.18 10.38 3.44
C GLU A 69 10.89 10.51 2.62
N PRO A 70 10.72 11.63 1.90
CA PRO A 70 9.69 11.74 0.88
C PRO A 70 9.94 10.73 -0.26
N PRO A 71 8.88 10.17 -0.89
CA PRO A 71 9.04 9.16 -1.94
C PRO A 71 9.94 9.57 -3.11
N HIS A 72 9.92 10.84 -3.54
CA HIS A 72 10.77 11.33 -4.63
C HIS A 72 12.27 11.22 -4.29
N VAL A 73 12.65 11.46 -3.03
CA VAL A 73 14.06 11.32 -2.59
C VAL A 73 14.51 9.86 -2.67
N LEU A 74 13.63 8.93 -2.32
CA LEU A 74 13.92 7.50 -2.45
C LEU A 74 14.01 7.09 -3.92
N ALA A 75 13.13 7.61 -4.79
CA ALA A 75 13.17 7.33 -6.22
C ALA A 75 14.48 7.80 -6.88
N GLU A 76 15.02 8.95 -6.47
CA GLU A 76 16.34 9.41 -6.92
C GLU A 76 17.50 8.53 -6.44
N ARG A 77 17.36 7.89 -5.27
CA ARG A 77 18.42 7.07 -4.65
C ARG A 77 18.39 5.60 -5.07
N PHE A 78 17.22 5.08 -5.41
CA PHE A 78 16.99 3.66 -5.67
C PHE A 78 16.29 3.41 -7.02
N PRO A 79 16.73 4.03 -8.16
CA PRO A 79 16.10 3.77 -9.45
C PRO A 79 16.25 2.28 -9.82
N GLU A 80 15.16 1.65 -10.25
CA GLU A 80 15.12 0.25 -10.68
C GLU A 80 15.83 -0.70 -9.70
N PHE A 81 15.56 -0.57 -8.41
CA PHE A 81 16.32 -1.30 -7.38
C PHE A 81 15.52 -2.43 -6.71
N PHE A 82 14.21 -2.28 -6.52
CA PHE A 82 13.42 -3.24 -5.75
C PHE A 82 12.74 -4.29 -6.62
N HIS A 83 12.75 -5.53 -6.15
CA HIS A 83 11.98 -6.63 -6.78
C HIS A 83 10.49 -6.53 -6.44
N LYS A 84 10.19 -6.07 -5.21
CA LYS A 84 8.84 -5.93 -4.69
C LYS A 84 8.66 -4.60 -4.00
N ILE A 85 7.53 -3.93 -4.25
CA ILE A 85 7.18 -2.67 -3.58
C ILE A 85 5.77 -2.77 -3.03
N MET A 86 5.62 -2.49 -1.73
CA MET A 86 4.34 -2.29 -1.07
C MET A 86 4.04 -0.80 -0.96
N VAL A 87 2.88 -0.38 -1.43
CA VAL A 87 2.37 0.99 -1.29
C VAL A 87 1.00 0.91 -0.61
N ASP A 88 1.00 0.90 0.74
CA ASP A 88 -0.24 1.11 1.50
C ASP A 88 -0.43 2.61 1.67
N ALA A 89 -1.07 3.21 0.67
CA ALA A 89 -1.01 4.65 0.45
C ALA A 89 -1.79 5.45 1.51
N PRO A 90 -1.28 6.64 1.90
CA PRO A 90 -2.08 7.58 2.67
C PRO A 90 -3.36 7.90 1.90
N CYS A 91 -4.52 7.81 2.55
CA CYS A 91 -5.81 7.93 1.90
C CYS A 91 -6.82 8.66 2.80
N SER A 92 -8.00 8.95 2.25
CA SER A 92 -9.09 9.59 2.98
C SER A 92 -9.66 8.74 4.13
N GLY A 93 -9.40 7.43 4.12
CA GLY A 93 -9.61 6.54 5.26
C GLY A 93 -11.07 6.21 5.55
N GLU A 94 -11.97 6.22 4.57
CA GLU A 94 -13.40 5.93 4.76
C GLU A 94 -13.66 4.60 5.48
N GLY A 95 -12.82 3.59 5.23
CA GLY A 95 -12.91 2.29 5.90
C GLY A 95 -12.59 2.35 7.41
N MET A 96 -11.97 3.42 7.88
CA MET A 96 -11.57 3.62 9.28
C MET A 96 -12.56 4.45 10.10
N PHE A 97 -13.62 5.01 9.51
CA PHE A 97 -14.57 5.91 10.20
C PHE A 97 -15.16 5.32 11.49
N ARG A 98 -15.44 4.02 11.48
CA ARG A 98 -16.02 3.33 12.64
C ARG A 98 -15.03 3.15 13.79
N LYS A 99 -13.73 3.03 13.46
CA LYS A 99 -12.66 2.77 14.42
C LYS A 99 -12.04 4.06 14.95
N ASN A 100 -11.83 5.05 14.08
CA ASN A 100 -11.16 6.30 14.44
C ASN A 100 -11.99 7.51 13.96
N PRO A 101 -12.81 8.12 14.84
CA PRO A 101 -13.62 9.30 14.51
C PRO A 101 -12.80 10.50 13.99
N ALA A 102 -11.53 10.65 14.41
CA ALA A 102 -10.67 11.73 13.93
C ALA A 102 -10.39 11.67 12.41
N VAL A 103 -10.50 10.49 11.81
CA VAL A 103 -10.38 10.33 10.35
C VAL A 103 -11.53 11.02 9.62
N VAL A 104 -12.72 11.09 10.23
CA VAL A 104 -13.89 11.79 9.66
C VAL A 104 -13.61 13.28 9.52
N ASP A 105 -12.95 13.88 10.51
CA ASP A 105 -12.63 15.30 10.47
C ASP A 105 -11.55 15.60 9.43
N SER A 106 -10.53 14.76 9.32
CA SER A 106 -9.54 14.85 8.25
C SER A 106 -10.17 14.66 6.86
N TRP A 107 -11.15 13.75 6.74
CA TRP A 107 -11.89 13.54 5.50
C TRP A 107 -12.71 14.78 5.10
N LYS A 108 -13.36 15.44 6.06
CA LYS A 108 -14.12 16.68 5.81
C LYS A 108 -13.20 17.83 5.38
N GLU A 109 -12.00 17.89 5.92
CA GLU A 109 -11.04 18.96 5.62
C GLU A 109 -10.36 18.77 4.25
N LYS A 110 -9.87 17.55 3.95
CA LYS A 110 -9.03 17.26 2.77
C LYS A 110 -9.78 16.51 1.67
N GLY A 111 -10.57 15.51 2.05
CA GLY A 111 -11.36 14.70 1.12
C GLY A 111 -10.58 13.81 0.17
N PRO A 112 -11.29 12.98 -0.62
CA PRO A 112 -10.66 12.06 -1.57
C PRO A 112 -9.85 12.74 -2.68
N GLU A 113 -10.22 13.96 -3.09
CA GLU A 113 -9.54 14.71 -4.14
C GLU A 113 -8.09 15.07 -3.77
N TYR A 114 -7.86 15.45 -2.52
CA TYR A 114 -6.53 15.75 -2.01
C TYR A 114 -5.64 14.49 -2.03
N PHE A 115 -6.15 13.41 -1.44
CA PHE A 115 -5.38 12.17 -1.36
C PHE A 115 -5.15 11.52 -2.73
N SER A 116 -6.11 11.60 -3.63
CA SER A 116 -5.96 11.11 -5.01
C SER A 116 -4.82 11.80 -5.76
N LYS A 117 -4.60 13.10 -5.56
CA LYS A 117 -3.45 13.80 -6.15
C LYS A 117 -2.13 13.29 -5.59
N LEU A 118 -2.04 13.20 -4.27
CA LEU A 118 -0.86 12.70 -3.58
C LEU A 118 -0.52 11.27 -3.99
N GLN A 119 -1.52 10.39 -4.05
CA GLN A 119 -1.36 8.99 -4.42
C GLN A 119 -0.84 8.80 -5.85
N ARG A 120 -1.28 9.65 -6.80
CA ARG A 120 -0.79 9.62 -8.17
C ARG A 120 0.69 9.96 -8.28
N GLU A 121 1.18 10.89 -7.46
CA GLU A 121 2.61 11.20 -7.38
C GLU A 121 3.39 10.03 -6.75
N ILE A 122 2.91 9.51 -5.63
CA ILE A 122 3.55 8.40 -4.90
C ILE A 122 3.67 7.15 -5.78
N ILE A 123 2.61 6.77 -6.49
CA ILE A 123 2.60 5.49 -7.22
C ILE A 123 3.54 5.52 -8.45
N VAL A 124 3.70 6.67 -9.11
CA VAL A 124 4.66 6.83 -10.21
C VAL A 124 6.08 6.78 -9.68
N GLN A 125 6.37 7.50 -8.59
CA GLN A 125 7.68 7.44 -7.93
C GLN A 125 8.02 6.01 -7.42
N ALA A 126 7.03 5.28 -6.94
CA ALA A 126 7.22 3.88 -6.57
C ALA A 126 7.57 3.01 -7.80
N ALA A 127 6.92 3.25 -8.94
CA ALA A 127 7.21 2.53 -10.18
C ALA A 127 8.63 2.79 -10.69
N ASP A 128 9.17 4.00 -10.50
CA ASP A 128 10.56 4.34 -10.88
C ASP A 128 11.61 3.55 -10.09
N MET A 129 11.24 3.08 -8.90
CA MET A 129 12.11 2.27 -8.03
C MET A 129 12.00 0.77 -8.31
N LEU A 130 11.04 0.34 -9.11
CA LEU A 130 10.78 -1.07 -9.38
C LEU A 130 11.71 -1.59 -10.48
N LEU A 131 12.34 -2.74 -10.25
CA LEU A 131 13.10 -3.45 -11.28
C LEU A 131 12.19 -3.87 -12.45
N PRO A 132 12.71 -3.92 -13.67
CA PRO A 132 12.01 -4.59 -14.76
C PRO A 132 11.62 -6.02 -14.37
N GLY A 133 10.33 -6.36 -14.55
CA GLY A 133 9.76 -7.65 -14.09
C GLY A 133 9.47 -7.73 -12.59
N GLY A 134 9.70 -6.66 -11.84
CA GLY A 134 9.30 -6.55 -10.43
C GLY A 134 7.80 -6.41 -10.25
N MET A 135 7.32 -6.47 -9.01
CA MET A 135 5.90 -6.38 -8.68
C MET A 135 5.63 -5.32 -7.63
N MET A 136 4.65 -4.47 -7.88
CA MET A 136 4.15 -3.50 -6.92
C MET A 136 2.75 -3.88 -6.46
N PHE A 137 2.49 -3.76 -5.15
CA PHE A 137 1.15 -3.89 -4.58
C PHE A 137 0.70 -2.53 -4.03
N TYR A 138 -0.38 -2.02 -4.58
CA TYR A 138 -1.02 -0.78 -4.13
C TYR A 138 -2.28 -1.08 -3.34
N SER A 139 -2.44 -0.48 -2.17
CA SER A 139 -3.63 -0.61 -1.34
C SER A 139 -4.00 0.70 -0.65
N THR A 140 -5.27 0.82 -0.30
CA THR A 140 -5.82 1.91 0.52
C THR A 140 -6.86 1.37 1.47
N CYS A 141 -7.20 2.12 2.51
CA CYS A 141 -8.34 1.86 3.37
C CYS A 141 -9.55 2.75 3.05
N THR A 142 -9.68 3.24 1.81
CA THR A 142 -10.83 4.02 1.34
C THR A 142 -11.67 3.25 0.32
N PHE A 143 -12.91 3.65 0.15
CA PHE A 143 -13.80 3.13 -0.90
C PHE A 143 -13.87 4.04 -2.13
N SER A 144 -13.22 5.19 -2.10
CA SER A 144 -13.25 6.19 -3.17
C SER A 144 -12.61 5.67 -4.47
N PRO A 145 -13.32 5.63 -5.60
CA PRO A 145 -12.71 5.28 -6.89
C PRO A 145 -11.67 6.29 -7.37
N LEU A 146 -11.74 7.53 -6.88
CA LEU A 146 -10.75 8.57 -7.20
C LEU A 146 -9.36 8.22 -6.65
N GLU A 147 -9.34 7.53 -5.51
CA GLU A 147 -8.11 7.13 -4.82
C GLU A 147 -7.64 5.72 -5.21
N ASN A 148 -8.51 4.91 -5.77
CA ASN A 148 -8.25 3.53 -6.17
C ASN A 148 -8.06 3.42 -7.69
N GLU A 149 -9.13 3.20 -8.45
CA GLU A 149 -9.06 2.92 -9.89
C GLU A 149 -8.51 4.09 -10.71
N LYS A 150 -8.81 5.33 -10.31
CA LYS A 150 -8.25 6.51 -10.98
C LYS A 150 -6.73 6.62 -10.80
N THR A 151 -6.22 6.21 -9.63
CA THR A 151 -4.78 6.17 -9.36
C THR A 151 -4.10 5.10 -10.23
N ILE A 152 -4.69 3.92 -10.35
CA ILE A 152 -4.19 2.85 -11.24
C ILE A 152 -4.24 3.29 -12.71
N THR A 153 -5.37 3.86 -13.16
CA THR A 153 -5.51 4.39 -14.52
C THR A 153 -4.45 5.45 -14.83
N HIS A 154 -4.14 6.32 -13.87
CA HIS A 154 -3.07 7.31 -13.99
C HIS A 154 -1.69 6.63 -14.11
N LEU A 155 -1.39 5.67 -13.26
CA LEU A 155 -0.13 4.92 -13.33
C LEU A 155 0.09 4.30 -14.71
N LEU A 156 -0.90 3.57 -15.22
CA LEU A 156 -0.80 2.90 -16.54
C LEU A 156 -0.63 3.88 -17.70
N LYS A 157 -1.14 5.10 -17.56
CA LYS A 157 -0.94 6.18 -18.54
C LYS A 157 0.48 6.74 -18.50
N GLU A 158 1.03 6.99 -17.30
CA GLU A 158 2.38 7.54 -17.12
C GLU A 158 3.48 6.47 -17.35
N ARG A 159 3.15 5.21 -17.06
CA ARG A 159 4.06 4.06 -17.15
C ARG A 159 3.41 2.94 -18.00
N PRO A 160 3.41 3.10 -19.34
CA PRO A 160 2.83 2.10 -20.25
C PRO A 160 3.62 0.78 -20.30
N ASP A 161 4.78 0.72 -19.66
CA ASP A 161 5.58 -0.49 -19.39
C ASP A 161 5.05 -1.34 -18.22
N MET A 162 4.03 -0.86 -17.51
CA MET A 162 3.38 -1.59 -16.41
C MET A 162 2.03 -2.16 -16.81
N GLU A 163 1.65 -3.24 -16.16
CA GLU A 163 0.35 -3.89 -16.33
C GLU A 163 -0.28 -4.27 -14.99
N VAL A 164 -1.60 -4.35 -14.94
CA VAL A 164 -2.31 -4.90 -13.79
C VAL A 164 -2.36 -6.42 -13.90
N VAL A 165 -1.72 -7.11 -12.96
CA VAL A 165 -1.75 -8.57 -12.91
C VAL A 165 -2.91 -9.07 -12.04
N PRO A 166 -3.60 -10.17 -12.43
CA PRO A 166 -4.68 -10.71 -11.63
C PRO A 166 -4.17 -11.21 -10.29
N MET A 167 -4.92 -10.92 -9.25
CA MET A 167 -4.69 -11.41 -7.89
C MET A 167 -5.58 -12.62 -7.62
N GLU A 168 -5.08 -13.59 -6.83
CA GLU A 168 -5.92 -14.71 -6.35
C GLU A 168 -7.16 -14.18 -5.64
N ASP A 169 -8.32 -14.71 -6.03
CA ASP A 169 -9.58 -14.33 -5.45
C ASP A 169 -9.80 -14.97 -4.08
N TYR A 170 -10.46 -14.23 -3.21
CA TYR A 170 -11.08 -14.76 -2.00
C TYR A 170 -12.60 -14.65 -2.13
N GLU A 171 -13.26 -15.54 -1.41
CA GLU A 171 -14.70 -15.48 -1.29
C GLU A 171 -15.18 -14.06 -0.91
N ASN A 172 -16.14 -13.55 -1.65
CA ASN A 172 -16.76 -12.23 -1.45
C ASN A 172 -15.90 -11.00 -1.80
N PHE A 173 -14.73 -11.15 -2.43
CA PHE A 173 -14.06 -10.00 -3.03
C PHE A 173 -14.79 -9.57 -4.29
N ALA A 174 -14.96 -8.26 -4.47
CA ALA A 174 -15.55 -7.70 -5.68
C ALA A 174 -14.45 -7.20 -6.63
N GLU A 175 -14.75 -7.19 -7.91
CA GLU A 175 -13.89 -6.58 -8.93
C GLU A 175 -13.78 -5.07 -8.73
N GLY A 176 -12.69 -4.49 -9.23
CA GLY A 176 -12.54 -3.05 -9.33
C GLY A 176 -13.50 -2.45 -10.37
N LEU A 177 -13.70 -1.15 -10.29
CA LEU A 177 -14.61 -0.42 -11.17
C LEU A 177 -13.90 -0.03 -12.48
N THR A 178 -14.59 -0.13 -13.60
CA THR A 178 -14.13 0.41 -14.90
C THR A 178 -14.75 1.77 -15.22
N SER A 179 -15.66 2.25 -14.38
CA SER A 179 -16.24 3.60 -14.47
C SER A 179 -16.84 4.04 -13.15
N TYR A 180 -16.93 5.35 -12.94
CA TYR A 180 -17.65 5.96 -11.83
C TYR A 180 -18.18 7.33 -12.24
N LYS A 181 -19.51 7.54 -12.11
CA LYS A 181 -20.22 8.71 -12.66
C LYS A 181 -19.94 8.81 -14.17
N ASP A 182 -19.44 9.96 -14.62
CA ASP A 182 -19.13 10.22 -16.03
C ASP A 182 -17.64 9.95 -16.39
N GLU A 183 -16.87 9.37 -15.47
CA GLU A 183 -15.45 9.08 -15.65
C GLU A 183 -15.22 7.58 -15.91
N ALA A 184 -14.51 7.27 -17.02
CA ALA A 184 -14.07 5.92 -17.33
C ALA A 184 -12.65 5.69 -16.78
N PHE A 185 -12.40 4.46 -16.31
CA PHE A 185 -11.09 4.00 -15.86
C PHE A 185 -10.54 2.97 -16.85
N ASP A 186 -9.26 2.62 -16.68
CA ASP A 186 -8.65 1.57 -17.48
C ASP A 186 -9.40 0.25 -17.28
N GLU A 187 -9.64 -0.49 -18.37
CA GLU A 187 -10.36 -1.77 -18.34
C GLU A 187 -9.70 -2.82 -17.46
N SER A 188 -8.37 -2.77 -17.30
CA SER A 188 -7.66 -3.68 -16.43
C SER A 188 -7.94 -3.45 -14.93
N CYS A 189 -8.56 -2.32 -14.56
CA CYS A 189 -9.01 -2.09 -13.18
C CYS A 189 -10.00 -3.15 -12.68
N LYS A 190 -10.71 -3.86 -13.56
CA LYS A 190 -11.54 -5.03 -13.20
C LYS A 190 -10.72 -6.16 -12.53
N LEU A 191 -9.42 -6.20 -12.75
CA LEU A 191 -8.51 -7.15 -12.08
C LEU A 191 -8.16 -6.73 -10.65
N CYS A 192 -8.36 -5.46 -10.29
CA CYS A 192 -8.24 -4.99 -8.91
C CYS A 192 -9.33 -5.61 -8.03
N ARG A 193 -9.13 -5.59 -6.72
CA ARG A 193 -10.08 -6.19 -5.78
C ARG A 193 -10.57 -5.16 -4.78
N ARG A 194 -11.89 -5.15 -4.58
CA ARG A 194 -12.58 -4.36 -3.56
C ARG A 194 -13.10 -5.25 -2.47
N ILE A 195 -12.83 -4.86 -1.23
CA ILE A 195 -13.31 -5.58 -0.04
C ILE A 195 -14.43 -4.76 0.57
N TRP A 196 -15.65 -5.29 0.48
CA TRP A 196 -16.84 -4.66 1.04
C TRP A 196 -17.16 -5.30 2.39
N PRO A 197 -17.06 -4.58 3.54
CA PRO A 197 -17.27 -5.15 4.86
C PRO A 197 -18.60 -5.90 5.01
N HIS A 198 -19.67 -5.41 4.39
CA HIS A 198 -21.00 -6.02 4.45
C HIS A 198 -21.16 -7.33 3.64
N LYS A 199 -20.17 -7.65 2.78
CA LYS A 199 -20.15 -8.89 1.99
C LYS A 199 -19.26 -9.97 2.61
N MET A 200 -18.48 -9.61 3.65
CA MET A 200 -17.56 -10.54 4.29
C MET A 200 -18.28 -11.34 5.39
N SER A 201 -18.11 -12.65 5.37
CA SER A 201 -18.57 -13.53 6.46
C SER A 201 -17.54 -13.48 7.60
N GLY A 202 -17.86 -12.77 8.67
CA GLY A 202 -17.01 -12.65 9.85
C GLY A 202 -16.78 -11.21 10.30
N ASP A 203 -16.32 -11.05 11.53
CA ASP A 203 -16.00 -9.74 12.07
C ASP A 203 -14.88 -9.07 11.26
N CYS A 204 -15.20 -7.94 10.79
CA CYS A 204 -14.46 -6.96 10.02
C CYS A 204 -12.95 -7.20 9.87
N LEU A 205 -12.47 -7.37 8.63
CA LEU A 205 -11.04 -7.34 8.24
C LEU A 205 -10.27 -6.10 8.76
N LEU A 206 -10.97 -5.07 9.23
CA LEU A 206 -10.42 -3.88 9.86
C LEU A 206 -9.81 -4.14 11.25
N TYR A 207 -10.10 -5.29 11.87
CA TYR A 207 -9.57 -5.63 13.19
C TYR A 207 -8.17 -6.25 13.18
N THR A 208 -7.71 -6.77 12.06
CA THR A 208 -6.44 -7.51 12.02
C THR A 208 -5.22 -6.64 11.75
N SER A 209 -5.39 -5.38 11.34
CA SER A 209 -4.25 -4.49 11.08
C SER A 209 -3.76 -3.70 12.29
N ASP A 210 -4.47 -3.74 13.42
CA ASP A 210 -4.27 -2.78 14.52
C ASP A 210 -3.97 -3.38 15.89
N ALA A 211 -3.67 -4.66 15.99
CA ALA A 211 -3.17 -5.24 17.25
C ALA A 211 -1.82 -4.66 17.70
N ALA A 212 -1.18 -3.83 16.86
CA ALA A 212 0.10 -3.17 17.15
C ALA A 212 -0.07 -1.73 17.70
N ASP A 213 -1.29 -1.16 17.72
CA ASP A 213 -1.51 0.22 18.19
C ASP A 213 -1.97 0.31 19.66
N GLU A 214 -2.18 -0.81 20.35
CA GLU A 214 -2.51 -0.86 21.77
C GLU A 214 -1.30 -1.36 22.60
N GLY A 215 -0.27 -0.51 22.69
CA GLY A 215 0.87 -0.75 23.56
C GLY A 215 1.58 0.57 23.88
#